data_99f7a275aeab3e5678b320b66869092d
#
_entry.id   99f7a275aeab3e5678b320b66869092d
#
_cell.length_a   1.000
_cell.length_b   1.000
_cell.length_c   1.000
_cell.angle_alpha   90.00
_cell.angle_beta   90.00
_cell.angle_gamma   90.00
#
_symmetry.space_group_name_H-M   'P 1'
#
loop_
_entity.id
_entity.type
_entity.pdbx_description
1 polymer ?
#
loop_
_entity_poly.entity_id
_entity_poly.type
_entity_poly.pdbx_seq_one_letter_code
_entity_poly.pdbx_strand_id
1 'polypeptide(L)'
;MKNLQISLGLSLLLVISACTNNENKHKAAIDLAAAWVEASYTSQDAALSMVNENMADEGVSLSDRYVGFGFVWNPEGDGMVIDYVVPESPAAGVLMEGDSFIEVNGIKLTNENRNNLGFRGKPGENVNAVIIRDGVEKPISIARGPVQIRYSKEQVVNNISNGDAESWGPEDFNIIEAGVTNDGVVYVLHWSEFVEDATGYKANAYTVTRFMFDEEGKVAWVGNLSEDRFVLEQQGWKITR
;
A
#
# COMPACT_ATOMS: atom_id res chain seq x y z
N MET A 1 -51.83 -13.10 -33.27
CA MET A 1 -50.52 -13.71 -33.10
C MET A 1 -49.37 -12.85 -33.65
N LYS A 2 -49.48 -11.50 -33.68
CA LYS A 2 -48.42 -10.61 -34.19
C LYS A 2 -47.67 -9.81 -33.09
N ASN A 3 -48.09 -9.86 -31.82
CA ASN A 3 -47.51 -9.03 -30.75
C ASN A 3 -46.50 -9.78 -29.84
N LEU A 4 -46.27 -11.10 -30.06
CA LEU A 4 -45.40 -11.89 -29.24
C LEU A 4 -43.92 -11.90 -29.72
N GLN A 5 -43.71 -11.58 -31.02
CA GLN A 5 -42.33 -11.59 -31.58
C GLN A 5 -41.53 -10.30 -31.32
N ILE A 6 -42.21 -9.16 -31.07
CA ILE A 6 -41.53 -7.87 -30.83
C ILE A 6 -40.92 -7.81 -29.41
N SER A 7 -41.55 -8.47 -28.45
CA SER A 7 -41.06 -8.52 -27.06
C SER A 7 -39.77 -9.34 -26.90
N LEU A 8 -39.59 -10.42 -27.66
CA LEU A 8 -38.40 -11.27 -27.57
C LEU A 8 -37.16 -10.61 -28.20
N GLY A 9 -37.35 -9.84 -29.28
CA GLY A 9 -36.24 -9.13 -29.94
C GLY A 9 -35.66 -7.98 -29.09
N LEU A 10 -36.52 -7.27 -28.36
CA LEU A 10 -36.11 -6.17 -27.52
C LEU A 10 -35.35 -6.64 -26.27
N SER A 11 -35.76 -7.75 -25.66
CA SER A 11 -35.10 -8.36 -24.51
C SER A 11 -33.73 -8.93 -24.88
N LEU A 12 -33.57 -9.50 -26.06
CA LEU A 12 -32.30 -10.04 -26.54
C LEU A 12 -31.28 -8.93 -26.86
N LEU A 13 -31.74 -7.81 -27.44
CA LEU A 13 -30.89 -6.64 -27.73
C LEU A 13 -30.38 -5.97 -26.44
N LEU A 14 -31.20 -5.90 -25.38
CA LEU A 14 -30.78 -5.36 -24.08
C LEU A 14 -29.76 -6.25 -23.39
N VAL A 15 -29.86 -7.56 -23.47
CA VAL A 15 -28.90 -8.50 -22.90
C VAL A 15 -27.55 -8.44 -23.63
N ILE A 16 -27.55 -8.37 -24.96
CA ILE A 16 -26.32 -8.26 -25.77
C ILE A 16 -25.62 -6.91 -25.47
N SER A 17 -26.36 -5.82 -25.37
CA SER A 17 -25.83 -4.49 -25.07
C SER A 17 -25.23 -4.42 -23.64
N ALA A 18 -25.83 -5.11 -22.66
CA ALA A 18 -25.31 -5.17 -21.30
C ALA A 18 -24.02 -6.02 -21.23
N CYS A 19 -23.93 -7.13 -21.92
CA CYS A 19 -22.73 -7.98 -21.97
C CYS A 19 -21.57 -7.24 -22.65
N THR A 20 -21.77 -6.59 -23.77
CA THR A 20 -20.72 -5.83 -24.47
C THR A 20 -20.24 -4.64 -23.68
N ASN A 21 -21.09 -3.98 -22.90
CA ASN A 21 -20.71 -2.87 -22.01
C ASN A 21 -19.85 -3.37 -20.85
N ASN A 22 -20.14 -4.55 -20.31
CA ASN A 22 -19.37 -5.12 -19.20
C ASN A 22 -17.98 -5.60 -19.67
N GLU A 23 -17.89 -6.24 -20.82
CA GLU A 23 -16.62 -6.65 -21.43
C GLU A 23 -15.71 -5.45 -21.73
N ASN A 24 -16.26 -4.35 -22.25
CA ASN A 24 -15.51 -3.13 -22.52
C ASN A 24 -15.03 -2.46 -21.21
N LYS A 25 -15.84 -2.44 -20.15
CA LYS A 25 -15.43 -1.93 -18.83
C LYS A 25 -14.29 -2.78 -18.23
N HIS A 26 -14.41 -4.11 -18.31
CA HIS A 26 -13.39 -5.03 -17.82
C HIS A 26 -12.07 -4.84 -18.58
N LYS A 27 -12.13 -4.71 -19.90
CA LYS A 27 -10.93 -4.44 -20.70
C LYS A 27 -10.28 -3.12 -20.33
N ALA A 28 -11.04 -2.04 -20.21
CA ALA A 28 -10.52 -0.74 -19.82
C ALA A 28 -9.87 -0.76 -18.42
N ALA A 29 -10.46 -1.48 -17.46
CA ALA A 29 -9.91 -1.64 -16.13
C ALA A 29 -8.58 -2.44 -16.13
N ILE A 30 -8.50 -3.51 -16.94
CA ILE A 30 -7.26 -4.29 -17.11
C ILE A 30 -6.16 -3.43 -17.75
N ASP A 31 -6.50 -2.70 -18.83
CA ASP A 31 -5.55 -1.84 -19.54
C ASP A 31 -5.02 -0.73 -18.61
N LEU A 32 -5.89 -0.11 -17.79
CA LEU A 32 -5.49 0.91 -16.83
C LEU A 32 -4.64 0.34 -15.68
N ALA A 33 -4.97 -0.85 -15.16
CA ALA A 33 -4.19 -1.50 -14.12
C ALA A 33 -2.77 -1.85 -14.59
N ALA A 34 -2.65 -2.37 -15.81
CA ALA A 34 -1.36 -2.65 -16.43
C ALA A 34 -0.54 -1.36 -16.64
N ALA A 35 -1.17 -0.31 -17.19
CA ALA A 35 -0.54 0.99 -17.38
C ALA A 35 -0.11 1.64 -16.03
N TRP A 36 -0.88 1.41 -14.95
CA TRP A 36 -0.49 1.88 -13.61
C TRP A 36 0.81 1.22 -13.13
N VAL A 37 0.93 -0.11 -13.26
CA VAL A 37 2.16 -0.82 -12.88
C VAL A 37 3.33 -0.34 -13.71
N GLU A 38 3.16 -0.21 -15.04
CA GLU A 38 4.19 0.31 -15.95
C GLU A 38 4.64 1.72 -15.55
N ALA A 39 3.71 2.65 -15.33
CA ALA A 39 4.00 4.02 -14.93
C ALA A 39 4.75 4.07 -13.58
N SER A 40 4.35 3.21 -12.62
CA SER A 40 4.97 3.15 -11.30
C SER A 40 6.45 2.74 -11.35
N TYR A 41 6.87 2.03 -12.38
CA TYR A 41 8.24 1.57 -12.57
C TYR A 41 9.06 2.41 -13.56
N THR A 42 8.39 3.16 -14.44
CA THR A 42 9.06 3.90 -15.52
C THR A 42 9.78 5.16 -15.01
N SER A 43 9.10 5.99 -14.22
CA SER A 43 9.66 7.21 -13.64
C SER A 43 8.76 7.80 -12.58
N GLN A 44 9.33 8.64 -11.73
CA GLN A 44 8.59 9.41 -10.72
C GLN A 44 7.47 10.25 -11.35
N ASP A 45 7.77 10.96 -12.46
CA ASP A 45 6.79 11.81 -13.17
C ASP A 45 5.63 10.97 -13.75
N ALA A 46 5.95 9.81 -14.33
CA ALA A 46 4.91 8.90 -14.85
C ALA A 46 4.01 8.38 -13.74
N ALA A 47 4.59 7.99 -12.60
CA ALA A 47 3.85 7.55 -11.42
C ALA A 47 2.95 8.67 -10.86
N LEU A 48 3.47 9.91 -10.75
CA LEU A 48 2.70 11.07 -10.31
C LEU A 48 1.53 11.38 -11.24
N SER A 49 1.77 11.41 -12.56
CA SER A 49 0.72 11.64 -13.55
C SER A 49 -0.37 10.57 -13.44
N MET A 50 0.03 9.30 -13.36
CA MET A 50 -0.89 8.17 -13.24
C MET A 50 -1.79 8.29 -12.00
N VAL A 51 -1.22 8.58 -10.84
CA VAL A 51 -1.99 8.75 -9.59
C VAL A 51 -2.92 9.95 -9.67
N ASN A 52 -2.42 11.10 -10.10
CA ASN A 52 -3.24 12.32 -10.18
C ASN A 52 -4.44 12.16 -11.10
N GLU A 53 -4.25 11.52 -12.26
CA GLU A 53 -5.28 11.39 -13.28
C GLU A 53 -6.25 10.23 -13.03
N ASN A 54 -5.77 9.12 -12.44
CA ASN A 54 -6.50 7.87 -12.43
C ASN A 54 -6.86 7.32 -11.04
N MET A 55 -6.32 7.86 -9.94
CA MET A 55 -6.79 7.51 -8.60
C MET A 55 -8.04 8.32 -8.25
N ALA A 56 -9.04 7.68 -7.69
CA ALA A 56 -10.22 8.36 -7.13
C ALA A 56 -9.81 9.31 -6.00
N ASP A 57 -10.57 10.39 -5.76
CA ASP A 57 -10.22 11.35 -4.71
C ASP A 57 -10.24 10.70 -3.32
N GLU A 58 -11.18 9.79 -3.07
CA GLU A 58 -11.26 8.96 -1.86
C GLU A 58 -10.51 7.62 -2.01
N GLY A 59 -9.65 7.50 -3.03
CA GLY A 59 -8.89 6.30 -3.32
C GLY A 59 -7.89 5.96 -2.23
N VAL A 60 -7.62 4.67 -2.07
CA VAL A 60 -6.73 4.14 -1.03
C VAL A 60 -5.63 3.26 -1.64
N SER A 61 -4.38 3.54 -1.29
CA SER A 61 -3.24 2.65 -1.51
C SER A 61 -2.85 1.96 -0.21
N LEU A 62 -2.68 0.64 -0.25
CA LEU A 62 -2.30 -0.15 0.92
C LEU A 62 -0.78 -0.39 0.96
N SER A 63 -0.21 -0.21 2.15
CA SER A 63 1.14 -0.71 2.42
C SER A 63 1.16 -2.23 2.55
N ASP A 64 2.36 -2.81 2.54
CA ASP A 64 2.55 -4.16 3.03
C ASP A 64 2.13 -4.29 4.49
N ARG A 65 1.74 -5.51 4.87
CA ARG A 65 1.35 -5.81 6.25
C ARG A 65 2.60 -6.07 7.10
N TYR A 66 2.61 -5.53 8.29
CA TYR A 66 3.68 -5.79 9.26
C TYR A 66 3.12 -6.02 10.67
N VAL A 67 3.96 -6.49 11.57
CA VAL A 67 3.61 -6.63 12.99
C VAL A 67 4.23 -5.48 13.78
N GLY A 68 3.39 -4.66 14.39
CA GLY A 68 3.80 -3.46 15.10
C GLY A 68 2.67 -2.77 15.85
N PHE A 69 2.77 -1.46 16.02
CA PHE A 69 1.76 -0.63 16.69
C PHE A 69 0.78 0.01 15.73
N GLY A 70 1.25 0.54 14.61
CA GLY A 70 0.42 1.27 13.65
C GLY A 70 0.33 2.76 13.95
N PHE A 71 1.45 3.45 13.87
CA PHE A 71 1.53 4.91 13.87
C PHE A 71 2.58 5.37 12.85
N VAL A 72 2.47 6.62 12.45
CA VAL A 72 3.43 7.34 11.60
C VAL A 72 3.94 8.53 12.39
N TRP A 73 5.19 8.87 12.23
CA TRP A 73 5.86 10.02 12.84
C TRP A 73 6.78 10.69 11.83
N ASN A 74 7.08 11.99 12.03
CA ASN A 74 7.95 12.74 11.15
C ASN A 74 9.43 12.47 11.46
N PRO A 75 10.19 11.77 10.59
CA PRO A 75 11.60 11.49 10.82
C PRO A 75 12.51 12.72 10.76
N GLU A 76 12.07 13.81 10.14
CA GLU A 76 12.80 15.07 10.05
C GLU A 76 12.61 15.96 11.32
N GLY A 77 11.63 15.63 12.16
CA GLY A 77 11.34 16.34 13.39
C GLY A 77 12.26 15.94 14.56
N ASP A 78 12.27 16.78 15.60
CA ASP A 78 12.91 16.45 16.87
C ASP A 78 12.09 15.40 17.63
N GLY A 79 12.77 14.35 18.14
CA GLY A 79 12.11 13.29 18.88
C GLY A 79 11.30 12.33 17.98
N MET A 80 10.26 11.75 18.55
CA MET A 80 9.31 10.88 17.87
C MET A 80 7.88 11.31 18.21
N VAL A 81 7.42 12.36 17.55
CA VAL A 81 6.05 12.89 17.66
C VAL A 81 5.16 12.16 16.67
N ILE A 82 4.01 11.70 17.13
CA ILE A 82 3.04 10.98 16.30
C ILE A 82 2.27 11.97 15.44
N ASP A 83 2.37 11.79 14.13
CA ASP A 83 1.62 12.57 13.12
C ASP A 83 0.29 11.89 12.77
N TYR A 84 0.25 10.55 12.84
CA TYR A 84 -0.95 9.80 12.46
C TYR A 84 -0.98 8.44 13.16
N VAL A 85 -2.17 8.04 13.62
CA VAL A 85 -2.44 6.70 14.17
C VAL A 85 -3.28 5.91 13.16
N VAL A 86 -2.76 4.75 12.76
CA VAL A 86 -3.44 3.86 11.80
C VAL A 86 -4.75 3.35 12.41
N PRO A 87 -5.90 3.55 11.78
CA PRO A 87 -7.17 3.03 12.25
C PRO A 87 -7.14 1.50 12.39
N GLU A 88 -7.85 0.98 13.39
CA GLU A 88 -7.96 -0.47 13.67
C GLU A 88 -6.62 -1.15 14.00
N SER A 89 -5.55 -0.37 14.19
CA SER A 89 -4.25 -0.89 14.63
C SER A 89 -4.19 -1.06 16.16
N PRO A 90 -3.17 -1.78 16.70
CA PRO A 90 -2.93 -1.84 18.13
C PRO A 90 -2.77 -0.49 18.82
N ALA A 91 -2.29 0.53 18.12
CA ALA A 91 -2.16 1.89 18.64
C ALA A 91 -3.49 2.63 18.74
N ALA A 92 -4.47 2.24 17.92
CA ALA A 92 -5.78 2.89 17.90
C ALA A 92 -6.46 2.80 19.28
N GLY A 93 -6.92 3.96 19.78
CA GLY A 93 -7.52 4.06 21.13
C GLY A 93 -6.52 4.16 22.29
N VAL A 94 -5.21 4.01 22.05
CA VAL A 94 -4.16 4.20 23.07
C VAL A 94 -3.32 5.44 22.77
N LEU A 95 -2.85 5.57 21.53
CA LEU A 95 -2.08 6.71 21.03
C LEU A 95 -2.97 7.70 20.29
N MET A 96 -2.52 8.94 20.19
CA MET A 96 -3.14 9.99 19.38
C MET A 96 -2.06 10.89 18.77
N GLU A 97 -2.46 11.66 17.76
CA GLU A 97 -1.62 12.69 17.16
C GLU A 97 -1.12 13.65 18.21
N GLY A 98 0.14 14.06 18.09
CA GLY A 98 0.83 14.93 19.05
C GLY A 98 1.44 14.22 20.26
N ASP A 99 1.15 12.95 20.51
CA ASP A 99 1.88 12.17 21.51
C ASP A 99 3.37 12.08 21.11
N SER A 100 4.27 12.20 22.07
CA SER A 100 5.72 12.07 21.84
C SER A 100 6.28 10.96 22.68
N PHE A 101 6.94 9.98 22.06
CA PHE A 101 7.66 8.93 22.81
C PHE A 101 8.91 9.49 23.46
N ILE A 102 9.15 9.12 24.72
CA ILE A 102 10.38 9.45 25.46
C ILE A 102 11.12 8.21 25.95
N GLU A 103 10.43 7.08 26.07
CA GLU A 103 11.02 5.81 26.50
C GLU A 103 10.25 4.64 25.89
N VAL A 104 10.94 3.58 25.45
CA VAL A 104 10.35 2.34 24.94
C VAL A 104 11.12 1.16 25.52
N ASN A 105 10.43 0.25 26.22
CA ASN A 105 11.00 -0.93 26.91
C ASN A 105 12.18 -0.58 27.83
N GLY A 106 12.11 0.54 28.57
CA GLY A 106 13.18 1.01 29.44
C GLY A 106 14.34 1.70 28.73
N ILE A 107 14.28 1.84 27.41
CA ILE A 107 15.29 2.53 26.61
C ILE A 107 14.79 3.96 26.35
N LYS A 108 15.52 4.96 26.84
CA LYS A 108 15.23 6.36 26.55
C LYS A 108 15.41 6.64 25.07
N LEU A 109 14.47 7.37 24.49
CA LEU A 109 14.51 7.79 23.10
C LEU A 109 15.59 8.86 22.89
N THR A 110 16.39 8.68 21.85
CA THR A 110 17.34 9.66 21.31
C THR A 110 17.23 9.69 19.79
N ASN A 111 17.75 10.71 19.13
CA ASN A 111 17.75 10.78 17.67
C ASN A 111 18.51 9.62 17.01
N GLU A 112 19.54 9.08 17.69
CA GLU A 112 20.35 7.99 17.15
C GLU A 112 19.66 6.62 17.25
N ASN A 113 18.79 6.41 18.26
CA ASN A 113 18.16 5.09 18.50
C ASN A 113 16.71 4.99 18.06
N ARG A 114 16.05 6.09 17.66
CA ARG A 114 14.62 6.16 17.38
C ARG A 114 14.14 5.15 16.34
N ASN A 115 14.99 4.75 15.41
CA ASN A 115 14.66 3.75 14.39
C ASN A 115 14.78 2.29 14.89
N ASN A 116 15.34 2.06 16.08
CA ASN A 116 15.69 0.73 16.62
C ASN A 116 15.00 0.40 17.96
N LEU A 117 13.90 1.05 18.30
CA LEU A 117 13.24 0.93 19.61
C LEU A 117 12.29 -0.28 19.76
N GLY A 118 12.29 -1.19 18.80
CA GLY A 118 11.54 -2.45 18.91
C GLY A 118 10.02 -2.30 18.84
N PHE A 119 9.51 -1.33 18.11
CA PHE A 119 8.06 -1.21 17.82
C PHE A 119 7.53 -2.37 16.98
N ARG A 120 8.39 -3.00 16.18
CA ARG A 120 8.10 -4.23 15.43
C ARG A 120 8.55 -5.46 16.21
N GLY A 121 7.97 -6.61 15.94
CA GLY A 121 8.33 -7.86 16.60
C GLY A 121 7.23 -8.91 16.52
N LYS A 122 7.16 -9.82 17.49
CA LYS A 122 6.16 -10.89 17.49
C LYS A 122 4.77 -10.37 17.85
N PRO A 123 3.69 -10.86 17.19
CA PRO A 123 2.34 -10.49 17.55
C PRO A 123 2.01 -10.96 18.97
N GLY A 124 1.23 -10.15 19.71
CA GLY A 124 0.82 -10.40 21.09
C GLY A 124 1.86 -10.05 22.16
N GLU A 125 3.12 -9.75 21.80
CA GLU A 125 4.08 -9.26 22.78
C GLU A 125 3.81 -7.80 23.12
N ASN A 126 3.76 -7.51 24.43
CA ASN A 126 3.61 -6.15 24.93
C ASN A 126 4.91 -5.35 24.80
N VAL A 127 4.76 -4.10 24.41
CA VAL A 127 5.81 -3.08 24.51
C VAL A 127 5.32 -2.04 25.51
N ASN A 128 6.13 -1.80 26.55
CA ASN A 128 5.90 -0.75 27.53
C ASN A 128 6.62 0.52 27.06
N ALA A 129 5.94 1.64 27.09
CA ALA A 129 6.53 2.90 26.70
C ALA A 129 6.05 4.03 27.63
N VAL A 130 6.78 5.14 27.60
CA VAL A 130 6.36 6.39 28.22
C VAL A 130 6.25 7.42 27.10
N ILE A 131 5.10 8.09 27.06
CA ILE A 131 4.82 9.18 26.13
C ILE A 131 4.60 10.49 26.89
N ILE A 132 4.78 11.60 26.20
CA ILE A 132 4.29 12.91 26.63
C ILE A 132 3.00 13.19 25.87
N ARG A 133 1.94 13.48 26.62
CA ARG A 133 0.64 13.94 26.10
C ARG A 133 0.22 15.18 26.88
N ASP A 134 -0.02 16.29 26.19
CA ASP A 134 -0.39 17.58 26.83
C ASP A 134 0.64 18.03 27.89
N GLY A 135 1.94 17.76 27.65
CA GLY A 135 3.03 18.09 28.57
C GLY A 135 3.15 17.17 29.78
N VAL A 136 2.38 16.08 29.87
CA VAL A 136 2.37 15.12 30.98
C VAL A 136 2.89 13.77 30.52
N GLU A 137 3.81 13.21 31.29
CA GLU A 137 4.29 11.84 31.07
C GLU A 137 3.21 10.82 31.39
N LYS A 138 2.99 9.89 30.45
CA LYS A 138 1.99 8.81 30.59
C LYS A 138 2.65 7.47 30.23
N PRO A 139 2.68 6.50 31.17
CA PRO A 139 3.06 5.14 30.83
C PRO A 139 1.92 4.47 30.04
N ILE A 140 2.32 3.76 28.99
CA ILE A 140 1.41 2.97 28.14
C ILE A 140 1.98 1.57 27.94
N SER A 141 1.11 0.63 27.59
CA SER A 141 1.48 -0.73 27.20
C SER A 141 0.61 -1.14 26.01
N ILE A 142 1.24 -1.52 24.91
CA ILE A 142 0.54 -1.90 23.67
C ILE A 142 1.06 -3.26 23.23
N ALA A 143 0.15 -4.22 23.03
CA ALA A 143 0.48 -5.50 22.40
C ALA A 143 0.64 -5.30 20.90
N ARG A 144 1.76 -5.77 20.31
CA ARG A 144 1.96 -5.73 18.87
C ARG A 144 0.92 -6.57 18.14
N GLY A 145 0.44 -6.08 17.01
CA GLY A 145 -0.51 -6.77 16.15
C GLY A 145 -0.27 -6.50 14.67
N PRO A 146 -1.04 -7.16 13.79
CA PRO A 146 -0.99 -6.87 12.36
C PRO A 146 -1.40 -5.43 12.09
N VAL A 147 -0.64 -4.76 11.26
CA VAL A 147 -0.88 -3.37 10.82
C VAL A 147 -0.80 -3.32 9.31
N GLN A 148 -1.68 -2.53 8.69
CA GLN A 148 -1.60 -2.15 7.29
C GLN A 148 -1.99 -0.68 7.16
N ILE A 149 -1.08 0.14 6.64
CA ILE A 149 -1.33 1.56 6.46
C ILE A 149 -2.21 1.73 5.21
N ARG A 150 -3.17 2.65 5.28
CA ARG A 150 -4.01 3.08 4.17
C ARG A 150 -3.61 4.50 3.81
N TYR A 151 -2.96 4.68 2.69
CA TYR A 151 -2.55 5.98 2.19
C TYR A 151 -3.67 6.58 1.33
N SER A 152 -4.10 7.80 1.63
CA SER A 152 -4.98 8.59 0.77
C SER A 152 -4.25 8.99 -0.53
N LYS A 153 -5.00 9.44 -1.54
CA LYS A 153 -4.43 9.97 -2.79
C LYS A 153 -3.38 11.06 -2.51
N GLU A 154 -3.68 12.00 -1.62
CA GLU A 154 -2.74 13.07 -1.24
C GLU A 154 -1.45 12.50 -0.64
N GLN A 155 -1.54 11.54 0.27
CA GLN A 155 -0.38 10.89 0.86
C GLN A 155 0.44 10.10 -0.16
N VAL A 156 -0.23 9.43 -1.12
CA VAL A 156 0.45 8.74 -2.23
C VAL A 156 1.22 9.73 -3.08
N VAL A 157 0.60 10.84 -3.50
CA VAL A 157 1.24 11.91 -4.27
C VAL A 157 2.44 12.47 -3.52
N ASN A 158 2.29 12.77 -2.23
CA ASN A 158 3.38 13.28 -1.40
C ASN A 158 4.53 12.28 -1.27
N ASN A 159 4.23 11.00 -1.06
CA ASN A 159 5.25 9.95 -0.95
C ASN A 159 6.04 9.80 -2.27
N ILE A 160 5.35 9.82 -3.41
CA ILE A 160 6.00 9.77 -4.73
C ILE A 160 6.86 11.02 -4.93
N SER A 161 6.32 12.22 -4.66
CA SER A 161 7.02 13.49 -4.86
C SER A 161 8.29 13.64 -4.03
N ASN A 162 8.32 13.03 -2.83
CA ASN A 162 9.47 13.04 -1.93
C ASN A 162 10.46 11.89 -2.19
N GLY A 163 10.15 10.99 -3.13
CA GLY A 163 11.06 9.93 -3.55
C GLY A 163 12.24 10.48 -4.35
N ASP A 164 13.29 9.70 -4.46
CA ASP A 164 14.45 10.04 -5.28
C ASP A 164 14.18 9.69 -6.75
N ALA A 165 14.11 10.71 -7.60
CA ALA A 165 13.85 10.53 -9.02
C ALA A 165 15.04 9.89 -9.77
N GLU A 166 16.28 10.01 -9.25
CA GLU A 166 17.48 9.45 -9.90
C GLU A 166 17.57 7.93 -9.70
N SER A 167 17.03 7.42 -8.58
CA SER A 167 16.98 5.99 -8.26
C SER A 167 15.58 5.38 -8.42
N TRP A 168 14.72 6.00 -9.23
CA TRP A 168 13.33 5.57 -9.40
C TRP A 168 13.20 4.30 -10.25
N GLY A 169 12.44 3.34 -9.72
CA GLY A 169 12.09 2.11 -10.43
C GLY A 169 13.13 0.98 -10.28
N PRO A 170 12.78 -0.21 -10.76
CA PRO A 170 13.69 -1.34 -10.80
C PRO A 170 14.69 -1.25 -11.98
N GLU A 171 15.73 -2.07 -11.96
CA GLU A 171 16.68 -2.23 -13.07
C GLU A 171 16.01 -2.81 -14.33
N ASP A 172 15.06 -3.74 -14.11
CA ASP A 172 14.28 -4.37 -15.19
C ASP A 172 12.91 -4.80 -14.64
N PHE A 173 11.89 -4.79 -15.48
CA PHE A 173 10.58 -5.29 -15.14
C PHE A 173 9.81 -5.82 -16.34
N ASN A 174 8.85 -6.70 -16.07
CA ASN A 174 7.96 -7.24 -17.09
C ASN A 174 6.57 -7.51 -16.51
N ILE A 175 5.52 -7.08 -17.20
CA ILE A 175 4.14 -7.47 -16.91
C ILE A 175 3.93 -8.85 -17.55
N ILE A 176 3.61 -9.83 -16.70
CA ILE A 176 3.43 -11.24 -17.12
C ILE A 176 2.01 -11.47 -17.61
N GLU A 177 1.03 -11.08 -16.81
CA GLU A 177 -0.40 -11.22 -17.11
C GLU A 177 -1.23 -10.24 -16.31
N ALA A 178 -2.41 -9.93 -16.82
CA ALA A 178 -3.44 -9.19 -16.11
C ALA A 178 -4.81 -9.85 -16.33
N GLY A 179 -5.64 -9.81 -15.31
CA GLY A 179 -6.96 -10.43 -15.37
C GLY A 179 -7.95 -9.76 -14.44
N VAL A 180 -9.24 -10.04 -14.65
CA VAL A 180 -10.34 -9.50 -13.87
C VAL A 180 -11.23 -10.65 -13.36
N THR A 181 -11.67 -10.53 -12.11
CA THR A 181 -12.65 -11.44 -11.52
C THR A 181 -14.08 -11.09 -11.95
N ASN A 182 -15.02 -11.99 -11.69
CA ASN A 182 -16.44 -11.73 -11.93
C ASN A 182 -16.98 -10.52 -11.16
N ASP A 183 -16.34 -10.17 -10.01
CA ASP A 183 -16.71 -9.03 -9.17
C ASP A 183 -15.99 -7.73 -9.58
N GLY A 184 -15.27 -7.74 -10.71
CA GLY A 184 -14.58 -6.56 -11.26
C GLY A 184 -13.26 -6.22 -10.61
N VAL A 185 -12.71 -7.08 -9.74
CA VAL A 185 -11.36 -6.90 -9.16
C VAL A 185 -10.32 -7.27 -10.20
N VAL A 186 -9.37 -6.39 -10.46
CA VAL A 186 -8.28 -6.60 -11.40
C VAL A 186 -7.00 -7.00 -10.67
N TYR A 187 -6.26 -7.94 -11.25
CA TYR A 187 -4.94 -8.38 -10.81
C TYR A 187 -3.94 -8.25 -11.95
N VAL A 188 -2.77 -7.71 -11.63
CA VAL A 188 -1.63 -7.63 -12.54
C VAL A 188 -0.49 -8.39 -11.90
N LEU A 189 -0.05 -9.49 -12.51
CA LEU A 189 1.17 -10.20 -12.15
C LEU A 189 2.32 -9.60 -12.94
N HIS A 190 3.35 -9.18 -12.23
CA HIS A 190 4.56 -8.63 -12.84
C HIS A 190 5.79 -9.14 -12.10
N TRP A 191 6.93 -9.07 -12.78
CA TRP A 191 8.24 -9.40 -12.27
C TRP A 191 9.11 -8.15 -12.31
N SER A 192 10.00 -7.99 -11.33
CA SER A 192 10.99 -6.91 -11.32
C SER A 192 12.33 -7.38 -10.76
N GLU A 193 13.42 -6.79 -11.25
CA GLU A 193 14.79 -6.92 -10.72
C GLU A 193 15.25 -5.57 -10.18
N PHE A 194 15.84 -5.56 -9.01
CA PHE A 194 16.36 -4.36 -8.36
C PHE A 194 17.67 -4.64 -7.63
N VAL A 195 18.44 -3.60 -7.38
CA VAL A 195 19.69 -3.65 -6.61
C VAL A 195 19.44 -2.98 -5.25
N GLU A 196 19.84 -3.64 -4.17
CA GLU A 196 19.80 -3.04 -2.84
C GLU A 196 20.99 -2.07 -2.67
N ASP A 197 20.72 -0.79 -2.46
CA ASP A 197 21.74 0.25 -2.37
C ASP A 197 22.79 0.00 -1.28
N ALA A 198 22.34 -0.54 -0.14
CA ALA A 198 23.22 -0.76 1.00
C ALA A 198 24.24 -1.89 0.78
N THR A 199 23.91 -2.91 0.00
CA THR A 199 24.73 -4.11 -0.17
C THR A 199 25.22 -4.32 -1.59
N GLY A 200 24.57 -3.68 -2.58
CA GLY A 200 24.78 -3.92 -4.01
C GLY A 200 24.29 -5.29 -4.49
N TYR A 201 23.54 -6.04 -3.68
CA TYR A 201 23.00 -7.33 -4.07
C TYR A 201 21.79 -7.16 -4.99
N LYS A 202 21.78 -7.90 -6.07
CA LYS A 202 20.63 -8.01 -6.95
C LYS A 202 19.59 -8.95 -6.32
N ALA A 203 18.34 -8.54 -6.41
CA ALA A 203 17.20 -9.35 -6.06
C ALA A 203 16.11 -9.21 -7.13
N ASN A 204 15.29 -10.23 -7.27
CA ASN A 204 14.11 -10.16 -8.12
C ASN A 204 12.91 -10.78 -7.41
N ALA A 205 11.72 -10.36 -7.81
CA ALA A 205 10.48 -10.86 -7.24
C ALA A 205 9.34 -10.83 -8.25
N TYR A 206 8.40 -11.76 -8.07
CA TYR A 206 7.06 -11.63 -8.60
C TYR A 206 6.19 -10.85 -7.62
N THR A 207 5.40 -9.95 -8.16
CA THR A 207 4.42 -9.16 -7.40
C THR A 207 3.06 -9.26 -8.09
N VAL A 208 2.01 -9.40 -7.28
CA VAL A 208 0.64 -9.24 -7.74
C VAL A 208 0.11 -7.92 -7.22
N THR A 209 -0.18 -6.98 -8.11
CA THR A 209 -0.91 -5.75 -7.76
C THR A 209 -2.40 -5.98 -7.97
N ARG A 210 -3.18 -5.70 -6.94
CA ARG A 210 -4.64 -5.84 -6.92
C ARG A 210 -5.28 -4.47 -6.97
N PHE A 211 -6.28 -4.30 -7.85
CA PHE A 211 -7.01 -3.05 -8.04
C PHE A 211 -8.51 -3.26 -7.85
N MET A 212 -9.16 -2.25 -7.30
CA MET A 212 -10.60 -2.06 -7.38
C MET A 212 -10.87 -0.68 -7.96
N PHE A 213 -11.89 -0.60 -8.81
CA PHE A 213 -12.27 0.64 -9.51
C PHE A 213 -13.64 1.10 -9.02
N ASP A 214 -13.85 2.40 -9.02
CA ASP A 214 -15.17 2.99 -8.79
C ASP A 214 -16.05 2.97 -10.05
N GLU A 215 -17.23 3.56 -9.93
CA GLU A 215 -18.19 3.62 -11.05
C GLU A 215 -17.70 4.47 -12.23
N GLU A 216 -16.79 5.43 -11.96
CA GLU A 216 -16.17 6.32 -12.94
C GLU A 216 -14.95 5.68 -13.62
N GLY A 217 -14.53 4.50 -13.17
CA GLY A 217 -13.36 3.78 -13.68
C GLY A 217 -12.04 4.28 -13.11
N LYS A 218 -12.06 5.03 -12.00
CA LYS A 218 -10.88 5.44 -11.25
C LYS A 218 -10.46 4.35 -10.26
N VAL A 219 -9.16 4.31 -9.93
CA VAL A 219 -8.63 3.38 -8.93
C VAL A 219 -9.11 3.81 -7.54
N ALA A 220 -10.06 3.08 -6.99
CA ALA A 220 -10.58 3.27 -5.65
C ALA A 220 -9.72 2.58 -4.58
N TRP A 221 -9.02 1.51 -4.97
CA TRP A 221 -8.19 0.75 -4.06
C TRP A 221 -7.06 0.03 -4.83
N VAL A 222 -5.84 0.11 -4.32
CA VAL A 222 -4.68 -0.60 -4.85
C VAL A 222 -3.82 -1.15 -3.72
N GLY A 223 -3.25 -2.34 -3.92
CA GLY A 223 -2.31 -2.94 -2.95
C GLY A 223 -1.57 -4.12 -3.57
N ASN A 224 -0.39 -4.40 -3.04
CA ASN A 224 0.54 -5.39 -3.56
C ASN A 224 0.62 -6.62 -2.65
N LEU A 225 0.98 -7.76 -3.27
CA LEU A 225 1.48 -8.97 -2.62
C LEU A 225 2.76 -9.37 -3.34
N SER A 226 3.87 -9.43 -2.61
CA SER A 226 5.20 -9.68 -3.14
C SER A 226 5.87 -10.88 -2.46
N GLU A 227 6.94 -11.39 -3.05
CA GLU A 227 7.79 -12.46 -2.54
C GLU A 227 8.84 -11.92 -1.53
N ASP A 228 8.43 -11.13 -0.55
CA ASP A 228 9.30 -10.37 0.37
C ASP A 228 10.35 -11.25 1.07
N ARG A 229 9.95 -12.44 1.49
CA ARG A 229 10.88 -13.37 2.13
C ARG A 229 11.97 -13.83 1.16
N PHE A 230 11.59 -14.15 -0.08
CA PHE A 230 12.53 -14.60 -1.11
C PHE A 230 13.50 -13.47 -1.49
N VAL A 231 13.04 -12.24 -1.55
CA VAL A 231 13.87 -11.04 -1.72
C VAL A 231 14.93 -10.94 -0.62
N LEU A 232 14.52 -11.03 0.65
CA LEU A 232 15.45 -10.98 1.78
C LEU A 232 16.50 -12.09 1.72
N GLU A 233 16.10 -13.34 1.34
CA GLU A 233 17.02 -14.45 1.19
C GLU A 233 18.05 -14.21 0.07
N GLN A 234 17.65 -13.61 -1.07
CA GLN A 234 18.55 -13.23 -2.15
C GLN A 234 19.56 -12.16 -1.72
N GLN A 235 19.16 -11.23 -0.86
CA GLN A 235 20.01 -10.18 -0.29
C GLN A 235 20.91 -10.69 0.85
N GLY A 236 20.89 -11.99 1.14
CA GLY A 236 21.76 -12.63 2.14
C GLY A 236 21.23 -12.53 3.58
N TRP A 237 20.02 -12.02 3.80
CA TRP A 237 19.40 -12.03 5.12
C TRP A 237 19.05 -13.45 5.58
N LYS A 238 19.30 -13.72 6.86
CA LYS A 238 18.91 -15.00 7.48
C LYS A 238 17.72 -14.78 8.39
N ILE A 239 16.62 -15.43 8.07
CA ILE A 239 15.44 -15.44 8.92
C ILE A 239 15.64 -16.50 9.99
N THR A 240 15.94 -16.09 11.22
CA THR A 240 16.11 -16.98 12.38
C THR A 240 14.92 -16.86 13.32
N ARG A 241 14.62 -17.97 14.04
CA ARG A 241 13.63 -18.00 15.14
C ARG A 241 14.29 -17.69 16.47
#